data_c8008fbbcb692a65b4efa1f306520c1e
#
_entry.id   c8008fbbcb692a65b4efa1f306520c1e
#
_cell.length_a   1.000
_cell.length_b   1.000
_cell.length_c   1.000
_cell.angle_alpha   90.00
_cell.angle_beta   90.00
_cell.angle_gamma   90.00
#
_symmetry.space_group_name_H-M   'P 1'
#
loop_
_entity.id
_entity.type
_entity.pdbx_description
1 polymer ?
#
loop_
_entity_poly.entity_id
_entity_poly.type
_entity_poly.pdbx_seq_one_letter_code
_entity_poly.pdbx_strand_id
1 'polypeptide(L)' 'KEVQLNSITARIEEMWKKEMKRKISELVDLKVYVKPEEGKAHYVINGEITGSIEL' A
#
# COMPACT_ATOMS: atom_id res chain seq x y z
N LYS A 1 14.12 5.44 14.23
CA LYS A 1 12.86 6.00 13.78
C LYS A 1 11.89 4.88 13.41
N GLU A 2 10.74 4.89 14.01
CA GLU A 2 9.77 3.84 13.77
C GLU A 2 8.98 4.06 12.50
N VAL A 3 8.83 2.99 11.73
CA VAL A 3 7.95 3.00 10.57
C VAL A 3 6.63 2.38 11.02
N GLN A 4 5.58 3.16 11.00
CA GLN A 4 4.27 2.69 11.40
C GLN A 4 3.49 2.17 10.21
N LEU A 5 2.91 0.99 10.36
CA LEU A 5 2.11 0.39 9.30
C LEU A 5 0.94 1.28 8.89
N ASN A 6 0.39 2.03 9.84
CA ASN A 6 -0.70 2.95 9.53
C ASN A 6 -0.32 4.00 8.51
N SER A 7 0.92 4.51 8.59
CA SER A 7 1.38 5.50 7.63
C SER A 7 1.52 4.90 6.23
N ILE A 8 2.01 3.70 6.16
CA ILE A 8 2.17 2.99 4.89
C ILE A 8 0.80 2.70 4.27
N THR A 9 -0.12 2.21 5.08
CA THR A 9 -1.47 1.91 4.63
C THR A 9 -2.17 3.17 4.11
N ALA A 10 -2.03 4.26 4.84
CA ALA A 10 -2.65 5.53 4.44
C ALA A 10 -2.10 6.01 3.09
N ARG A 11 -0.79 5.85 2.88
CA ARG A 11 -0.17 6.23 1.62
C ARG A 11 -0.69 5.39 0.46
N ILE A 12 -0.87 4.09 0.69
CA ILE A 12 -1.39 3.19 -0.32
C ILE A 12 -2.84 3.53 -0.65
N GLU A 13 -3.65 3.80 0.36
CA GLU A 13 -5.04 4.19 0.16
C GLU A 13 -5.16 5.48 -0.62
N GLU A 14 -4.31 6.44 -0.33
CA GLU A 14 -4.29 7.70 -1.04
C GLU A 14 -3.92 7.50 -2.50
N MET A 15 -2.92 6.67 -2.75
CA MET A 15 -2.50 6.33 -4.10
C MET A 15 -3.62 5.61 -4.84
N TRP A 16 -4.33 4.74 -4.16
CA TRP A 16 -5.47 4.02 -4.72
C TRP A 16 -6.52 4.97 -5.27
N LYS A 17 -6.83 6.00 -4.52
CA LYS A 17 -7.82 6.99 -4.94
C LYS A 17 -7.30 7.90 -6.04
N LYS A 18 -6.04 8.31 -5.94
CA LYS A 18 -5.48 9.30 -6.87
C LYS A 18 -5.01 8.68 -8.18
N GLU A 19 -4.22 7.64 -8.11
CA GLU A 19 -3.61 7.07 -9.30
C GLU A 19 -4.48 6.05 -10.00
N MET A 20 -5.16 5.23 -9.24
CA MET A 20 -6.04 4.22 -9.80
C MET A 20 -7.45 4.75 -10.02
N LYS A 21 -7.75 5.91 -9.43
CA LYS A 21 -9.06 6.57 -9.56
C LYS A 21 -10.21 5.66 -9.18
N ARG A 22 -10.00 4.85 -8.16
CA ARG A 22 -11.02 3.93 -7.68
C ARG A 22 -11.56 4.37 -6.33
N LYS A 23 -12.75 3.89 -6.02
CA LYS A 23 -13.37 4.21 -4.73
C LYS A 23 -12.70 3.39 -3.64
N ILE A 24 -12.60 3.97 -2.45
CA ILE A 24 -11.99 3.29 -1.31
C ILE A 24 -12.80 2.03 -0.93
N SER A 25 -14.08 2.03 -1.21
CA SER A 25 -14.94 0.88 -0.95
C SER A 25 -14.59 -0.34 -1.79
N GLU A 26 -13.88 -0.15 -2.89
CA GLU A 26 -13.41 -1.24 -3.73
C GLU A 26 -12.15 -1.90 -3.17
N LEU A 27 -11.52 -1.26 -2.20
CA LEU A 27 -10.34 -1.79 -1.53
C LEU A 27 -10.79 -2.75 -0.42
N VAL A 28 -11.07 -3.97 -0.80
CA VAL A 28 -11.63 -4.98 0.12
C VAL A 28 -10.55 -5.66 0.92
N ASP A 29 -9.44 -5.99 0.28
CA ASP A 29 -8.35 -6.70 0.91
C ASP A 29 -7.03 -6.02 0.59
N LEU A 30 -6.26 -5.73 1.63
CA LEU A 30 -4.95 -5.10 1.48
C LEU A 30 -3.93 -5.85 2.32
N LYS A 31 -2.88 -6.31 1.66
CA LYS A 31 -1.74 -6.93 2.33
C LYS A 31 -0.50 -6.11 2.07
N VAL A 32 0.28 -5.89 3.10
CA VAL A 32 1.49 -5.09 3.00
C VAL A 32 2.68 -5.88 3.54
N TYR A 33 3.76 -5.90 2.77
CA TYR A 33 5.00 -6.54 3.16
C TYR A 33 6.10 -5.48 3.15
N VAL A 34 6.65 -5.21 4.32
CA VAL A 34 7.75 -4.26 4.44
C VAL A 34 9.08 -4.99 4.27
N LYS A 35 9.90 -4.49 3.35
CA LYS A 35 11.24 -5.02 3.15
C LYS A 35 12.27 -3.92 3.41
N PRO A 36 12.72 -3.80 4.66
CA PRO A 36 13.67 -2.74 5.03
C PRO A 36 14.97 -2.80 4.26
N GLU A 37 15.42 -4.00 3.92
CA GLU A 37 16.64 -4.19 3.17
C GLU A 37 16.60 -3.59 1.77
N GLU A 38 15.41 -3.45 1.22
CA GLU A 38 15.20 -2.82 -0.08
C GLU A 38 14.76 -1.36 0.06
N GLY A 39 14.41 -0.96 1.28
CA GLY A 39 13.84 0.35 1.52
C GLY A 39 12.47 0.53 0.88
N LYS A 40 11.72 -0.56 0.76
CA LYS A 40 10.42 -0.54 0.09
C LYS A 40 9.38 -1.35 0.86
N ALA A 41 8.14 -1.01 0.63
CA ALA A 41 7.00 -1.79 1.09
C ALA A 41 6.22 -2.27 -0.11
N HIS A 42 6.01 -3.56 -0.18
CA HIS A 42 5.24 -4.17 -1.26
C HIS A 42 3.80 -4.37 -0.82
N TYR A 43 2.86 -4.18 -1.73
CA TYR A 43 1.46 -4.34 -1.39
C TYR A 43 0.74 -5.21 -2.40
N VAL A 44 -0.29 -5.88 -1.92
CA VAL A 44 -1.19 -6.69 -2.75
C VAL A 44 -2.61 -6.26 -2.42
N ILE A 45 -3.33 -5.78 -3.40
CA ILE A 45 -4.70 -5.31 -3.23
C ILE A 45 -5.65 -6.30 -3.90
N ASN A 46 -6.61 -6.78 -3.12
CA ASN A 46 -7.63 -7.73 -3.58
C ASN A 46 -7.04 -9.00 -4.22
N GLY A 47 -5.79 -9.33 -3.88
CA GLY A 47 -5.13 -10.50 -4.42
C GLY A 47 -4.77 -10.41 -5.90
N GLU A 48 -5.00 -9.27 -6.53
CA GLU A 48 -4.76 -9.09 -7.96
C GLU A 48 -3.78 -7.96 -8.27
N ILE A 49 -3.91 -6.86 -7.57
CA ILE A 49 -3.12 -5.66 -7.86
C ILE A 49 -1.90 -5.64 -6.95
N THR A 50 -0.72 -5.65 -7.55
CA THR A 50 0.52 -5.64 -6.80
C THR A 50 1.34 -4.40 -7.14
N GLY A 51 2.14 -3.97 -6.19
CA GLY A 51 3.02 -2.84 -6.41
C GLY A 51 3.91 -2.61 -5.21
N SER A 52 4.65 -1.52 -5.23
CA SER A 52 5.53 -1.17 -4.13
C SER A 52 5.62 0.34 -3.98
N ILE A 53 5.95 0.76 -2.76
CA ILE A 53 6.22 2.16 -2.45
C ILE A 53 7.53 2.24 -1.70
N GLU A 54 8.18 3.38 -1.78
CA GLU A 54 9.41 3.61 -1.04
C GLU A 54 9.09 4.00 0.39
N LEU A 55 9.92 3.51 1.29
CA LEU A 55 9.78 3.84 2.72
C LEU A 55 10.30 5.23 3.04
#